data_6dd3982c7a1b01e513ab1b88e8f56518
#
_entry.id   6dd3982c7a1b01e513ab1b88e8f56518
#
_cell.length_a   1.000
_cell.length_b   1.000
_cell.length_c   1.000
_cell.angle_alpha   90.00
_cell.angle_beta   90.00
_cell.angle_gamma   90.00
#
_symmetry.space_group_name_H-M   'P 1'
#
loop_
_entity.id
_entity.type
_entity.pdbx_description
1 polymer ?
#
loop_
_entity_poly.entity_id
_entity_poly.type
_entity_poly.pdbx_seq_one_letter_code
_entity_poly.pdbx_strand_id
1 'polypeptide(L)'
;MNGARVLPLLAVALLAGCSSSAADKAGGSRATTVLTVADSDSIDQPDTAAIQHFAIQVAKRSGGSLRIHIAYQAAGSATPYVEERVIRSVQAGRYDLGWIGARAWDEVGVNSFRALQAPFLITSTRLLDRVATSPVAREMLASLSSRHVVGLALVPDLLRHPIGITRRLASPTDFAGARIRIQPSKTTAALVRSLGAVPVELSNSQVGFSIGGKRVDGEELALANAVSPSIITVNVAFFGKSLTLFANEQSFSRLTDEQRRILRAAAAGTVRHVVAKYPPDAILARGACLNRRRLVLATAAERAALLRAAQPVYRMLEADPQTRRFIEQIQAWKRATPPDPPLVLKPSCMRGQAAARAVGAPSPATLLDGTYRWVLRASDARAYWGANASTADLPMVSTVVLRSGMWRFGGPDHDGGTFTVRGHRLRFVWPRIPSILVFRFTRDSDGTIHLKPVQPMDMGDQFVWAYKPWKRIGPPTSLRP
;
A
#
# COMPACT_ATOMS: atom_id res chain seq x y z
N MET A 1 11.52 -38.20 -82.34
CA MET A 1 12.38 -37.29 -83.13
C MET A 1 13.19 -36.48 -82.10
N ASN A 2 14.44 -36.86 -81.93
CA ASN A 2 15.67 -36.07 -82.11
C ASN A 2 15.79 -34.94 -81.04
N GLY A 3 16.82 -34.82 -80.29
CA GLY A 3 18.18 -35.33 -80.14
C GLY A 3 18.80 -34.64 -78.96
N ALA A 4 19.52 -35.28 -78.14
CA ALA A 4 20.92 -35.62 -78.10
C ALA A 4 21.90 -34.48 -77.93
N ARG A 5 22.78 -34.70 -76.89
CA ARG A 5 24.19 -34.25 -76.73
C ARG A 5 24.39 -32.93 -75.96
N VAL A 6 25.39 -32.69 -75.05
CA VAL A 6 26.67 -33.39 -74.78
C VAL A 6 27.17 -32.82 -73.45
N LEU A 7 27.81 -33.65 -72.58
CA LEU A 7 28.74 -33.20 -71.53
C LEU A 7 30.03 -32.61 -72.11
N PRO A 8 30.80 -31.81 -71.34
CA PRO A 8 32.03 -32.38 -70.85
C PRO A 8 32.39 -32.03 -69.38
N LEU A 9 33.16 -32.91 -68.83
CA LEU A 9 33.95 -32.87 -67.61
C LEU A 9 35.03 -31.78 -67.62
N LEU A 10 35.42 -31.32 -66.43
CA LEU A 10 36.79 -31.02 -65.85
C LEU A 10 36.57 -29.99 -64.76
N ALA A 11 37.22 -29.90 -63.61
CA ALA A 11 38.39 -30.55 -63.05
C ALA A 11 38.36 -30.28 -61.50
N VAL A 12 38.97 -31.14 -60.76
CA VAL A 12 39.22 -31.12 -59.35
C VAL A 12 40.21 -30.01 -58.97
N ALA A 13 39.90 -29.24 -57.95
CA ALA A 13 40.92 -28.49 -57.16
C ALA A 13 40.60 -28.65 -55.67
N LEU A 14 41.40 -29.49 -55.00
CA LEU A 14 41.44 -29.59 -53.55
C LEU A 14 42.13 -28.34 -52.99
N LEU A 15 41.41 -27.57 -52.19
CA LEU A 15 41.99 -26.60 -51.23
C LEU A 15 41.51 -26.96 -49.83
N ALA A 16 42.46 -27.49 -49.05
CA ALA A 16 42.32 -27.68 -47.64
C ALA A 16 42.27 -26.32 -46.95
N GLY A 17 41.07 -25.94 -46.48
CA GLY A 17 40.82 -24.76 -45.63
C GLY A 17 40.51 -25.24 -44.22
N CYS A 18 41.40 -24.88 -43.27
CA CYS A 18 41.17 -25.09 -41.83
C CYS A 18 39.89 -24.42 -41.37
N SER A 19 38.88 -25.24 -41.08
CA SER A 19 37.66 -24.77 -40.41
C SER A 19 37.96 -24.68 -38.91
N SER A 20 38.28 -23.47 -38.43
CA SER A 20 38.15 -23.16 -37.00
C SER A 20 36.69 -23.29 -36.63
N SER A 21 36.35 -24.36 -35.91
CA SER A 21 35.06 -24.52 -35.28
C SER A 21 34.94 -23.47 -34.20
N ALA A 22 34.31 -22.34 -34.52
CA ALA A 22 33.71 -21.46 -33.55
C ALA A 22 32.62 -22.28 -32.87
N ALA A 23 32.89 -22.71 -31.64
CA ALA A 23 31.86 -23.26 -30.77
C ALA A 23 30.81 -22.16 -30.54
N ASP A 24 29.75 -22.20 -31.29
CA ASP A 24 28.52 -21.49 -31.00
C ASP A 24 28.12 -21.88 -29.55
N LYS A 25 28.41 -20.98 -28.61
CA LYS A 25 27.73 -21.04 -27.32
C LYS A 25 26.26 -20.82 -27.62
N ALA A 26 25.55 -21.87 -27.88
CA ALA A 26 24.10 -21.90 -27.82
C ALA A 26 23.72 -21.51 -26.41
N GLY A 27 23.54 -20.21 -26.19
CA GLY A 27 22.86 -19.64 -25.03
C GLY A 27 21.41 -20.09 -25.08
N GLY A 28 21.15 -21.32 -24.65
CA GLY A 28 19.78 -21.80 -24.50
C GLY A 28 19.01 -20.79 -23.69
N SER A 29 18.06 -20.12 -24.30
CA SER A 29 17.08 -19.26 -23.61
C SER A 29 16.42 -20.12 -22.55
N ARG A 30 16.90 -20.03 -21.30
CA ARG A 30 16.23 -20.67 -20.15
C ARG A 30 14.81 -20.15 -20.13
N ALA A 31 13.84 -21.03 -20.29
CA ALA A 31 12.43 -20.66 -20.19
C ALA A 31 12.19 -19.90 -18.88
N THR A 32 11.64 -18.67 -19.01
CA THR A 32 11.32 -17.84 -17.85
C THR A 32 10.14 -18.45 -17.12
N THR A 33 10.33 -18.80 -15.85
CA THR A 33 9.23 -19.18 -14.94
C THR A 33 8.56 -17.91 -14.41
N VAL A 34 7.26 -17.79 -14.56
CA VAL A 34 6.47 -16.69 -14.01
C VAL A 34 5.58 -17.23 -12.90
N LEU A 35 5.67 -16.65 -11.70
CA LEU A 35 4.77 -16.91 -10.59
C LEU A 35 3.86 -15.72 -10.38
N THR A 36 2.59 -15.97 -10.12
CA THR A 36 1.62 -14.91 -9.84
C THR A 36 1.40 -14.79 -8.33
N VAL A 37 1.60 -13.58 -7.79
CA VAL A 37 1.23 -13.24 -6.43
C VAL A 37 -0.10 -12.51 -6.41
N ALA A 38 -1.05 -13.03 -5.63
CA ALA A 38 -2.32 -12.38 -5.36
C ALA A 38 -2.16 -11.36 -4.25
N ASP A 39 -2.42 -10.09 -4.54
CA ASP A 39 -2.53 -9.01 -3.56
C ASP A 39 -4.00 -8.70 -3.31
N SER A 40 -4.38 -8.55 -2.04
CA SER A 40 -5.75 -8.17 -1.67
C SER A 40 -6.04 -6.70 -1.92
N ASP A 41 -5.02 -5.87 -1.91
CA ASP A 41 -5.12 -4.42 -1.97
C ASP A 41 -4.86 -3.88 -3.39
N SER A 42 -5.23 -2.62 -3.61
CA SER A 42 -4.97 -1.90 -4.85
C SER A 42 -3.53 -1.36 -4.88
N ILE A 43 -3.07 -1.02 -6.08
CA ILE A 43 -1.68 -0.59 -6.33
C ILE A 43 -1.28 0.72 -5.60
N ASP A 44 -2.24 1.52 -5.15
CA ASP A 44 -2.04 2.79 -4.46
C ASP A 44 -1.82 2.65 -2.93
N GLN A 45 -1.80 1.42 -2.41
CA GLN A 45 -1.61 1.19 -0.98
C GLN A 45 -0.12 1.34 -0.55
N PRO A 46 0.15 1.75 0.70
CA PRO A 46 1.53 1.98 1.17
C PRO A 46 2.45 0.77 1.06
N ASP A 47 1.91 -0.44 1.18
CA ASP A 47 2.67 -1.69 1.12
C ASP A 47 3.00 -2.15 -0.31
N THR A 48 2.42 -1.52 -1.34
CA THR A 48 2.73 -1.80 -2.75
C THR A 48 4.24 -1.73 -3.05
N ALA A 49 4.94 -0.76 -2.49
CA ALA A 49 6.39 -0.65 -2.68
C ALA A 49 7.15 -1.88 -2.18
N ALA A 50 6.66 -2.54 -1.14
CA ALA A 50 7.29 -3.73 -0.58
C ALA A 50 7.09 -4.96 -1.48
N ILE A 51 5.88 -5.20 -1.98
CA ILE A 51 5.62 -6.34 -2.90
C ILE A 51 6.32 -6.15 -4.25
N GLN A 52 6.38 -4.92 -4.76
CA GLN A 52 7.15 -4.58 -5.96
C GLN A 52 8.65 -4.80 -5.75
N HIS A 53 9.19 -4.40 -4.58
CA HIS A 53 10.57 -4.68 -4.23
C HIS A 53 10.85 -6.18 -4.23
N PHE A 54 9.96 -7.00 -3.68
CA PHE A 54 10.07 -8.46 -3.73
C PHE A 54 10.17 -8.96 -5.18
N ALA A 55 9.27 -8.53 -6.05
CA ALA A 55 9.25 -8.93 -7.46
C ALA A 55 10.56 -8.56 -8.19
N ILE A 56 11.06 -7.35 -7.97
CA ILE A 56 12.33 -6.86 -8.52
C ILE A 56 13.50 -7.70 -8.01
N GLN A 57 13.54 -8.03 -6.71
CA GLN A 57 14.61 -8.85 -6.13
C GLN A 57 14.61 -10.28 -6.68
N VAL A 58 13.44 -10.88 -6.91
CA VAL A 58 13.33 -12.19 -7.54
C VAL A 58 13.92 -12.16 -8.94
N ALA A 59 13.49 -11.24 -9.78
CA ALA A 59 14.01 -11.09 -11.15
C ALA A 59 15.52 -10.84 -11.17
N LYS A 60 16.02 -9.94 -10.32
CA LYS A 60 17.44 -9.62 -10.23
C LYS A 60 18.28 -10.82 -9.81
N ARG A 61 17.87 -11.57 -8.77
CA ARG A 61 18.61 -12.70 -8.22
C ARG A 61 18.62 -13.92 -9.14
N SER A 62 17.60 -14.06 -9.97
CA SER A 62 17.47 -15.15 -10.93
C SER A 62 18.06 -14.84 -12.32
N GLY A 63 18.63 -13.64 -12.52
CA GLY A 63 19.03 -13.20 -13.86
C GLY A 63 17.84 -13.15 -14.84
N GLY A 64 16.62 -12.95 -14.34
CA GLY A 64 15.38 -12.89 -15.13
C GLY A 64 14.72 -14.24 -15.44
N SER A 65 15.32 -15.38 -15.04
CA SER A 65 14.76 -16.71 -15.26
C SER A 65 13.55 -17.03 -14.36
N LEU A 66 13.36 -16.27 -13.27
CA LEU A 66 12.18 -16.31 -12.41
C LEU A 66 11.62 -14.90 -12.29
N ARG A 67 10.32 -14.72 -12.50
CA ARG A 67 9.63 -13.44 -12.42
C ARG A 67 8.36 -13.55 -11.60
N ILE A 68 7.98 -12.45 -10.98
CA ILE A 68 6.73 -12.33 -10.23
C ILE A 68 5.78 -11.40 -10.99
N HIS A 69 4.60 -11.90 -11.26
CA HIS A 69 3.45 -11.10 -11.69
C HIS A 69 2.62 -10.75 -10.47
N ILE A 70 2.29 -9.46 -10.27
CA ILE A 70 1.46 -9.01 -9.14
C ILE A 70 0.04 -8.80 -9.64
N ALA A 71 -0.90 -9.58 -9.11
CA ALA A 71 -2.33 -9.43 -9.34
C ALA A 71 -2.93 -8.61 -8.19
N TYR A 72 -3.04 -7.30 -8.38
CA TYR A 72 -3.68 -6.40 -7.43
C TYR A 72 -5.19 -6.64 -7.38
N GLN A 73 -5.80 -6.41 -6.21
CA GLN A 73 -7.24 -6.65 -5.98
C GLN A 73 -7.69 -8.04 -6.45
N ALA A 74 -6.85 -9.05 -6.26
CA ALA A 74 -7.05 -10.40 -6.79
C ALA A 74 -8.35 -11.08 -6.35
N ALA A 75 -8.96 -10.60 -5.26
CA ALA A 75 -10.25 -11.08 -4.74
C ALA A 75 -11.41 -10.12 -5.01
N GLY A 76 -11.18 -9.05 -5.80
CA GLY A 76 -12.17 -7.98 -6.02
C GLY A 76 -12.36 -7.10 -4.78
N SER A 77 -13.39 -6.25 -4.79
CA SER A 77 -13.65 -5.25 -3.74
C SER A 77 -15.04 -5.34 -3.11
N ALA A 78 -15.87 -6.28 -3.56
CA ALA A 78 -17.29 -6.36 -3.18
C ALA A 78 -17.55 -6.88 -1.75
N THR A 79 -16.54 -7.37 -1.05
CA THR A 79 -16.67 -7.98 0.29
C THR A 79 -15.58 -7.43 1.23
N PRO A 80 -15.83 -7.35 2.55
CA PRO A 80 -14.77 -7.06 3.51
C PRO A 80 -13.72 -8.18 3.62
N TYR A 81 -14.06 -9.42 3.28
CA TYR A 81 -13.24 -10.63 3.42
C TYR A 81 -12.33 -10.89 2.21
N VAL A 82 -11.80 -9.85 1.57
CA VAL A 82 -10.92 -9.99 0.37
C VAL A 82 -9.64 -10.78 0.67
N GLU A 83 -9.05 -10.61 1.85
CA GLU A 83 -7.83 -11.29 2.24
C GLU A 83 -8.06 -12.80 2.48
N GLU A 84 -9.17 -13.17 3.11
CA GLU A 84 -9.58 -14.58 3.23
C GLU A 84 -9.78 -15.23 1.86
N ARG A 85 -10.37 -14.50 0.91
CA ARG A 85 -10.51 -14.99 -0.48
C ARG A 85 -9.17 -15.16 -1.17
N VAL A 86 -8.20 -14.28 -0.93
CA VAL A 86 -6.82 -14.47 -1.41
C VAL A 86 -6.21 -15.74 -0.82
N ILE A 87 -6.32 -15.95 0.51
CA ILE A 87 -5.84 -17.20 1.15
C ILE A 87 -6.42 -18.42 0.45
N ARG A 88 -7.75 -18.49 0.33
CA ARG A 88 -8.45 -19.62 -0.31
C ARG A 88 -8.05 -19.80 -1.79
N SER A 89 -7.80 -18.70 -2.49
CA SER A 89 -7.39 -18.76 -3.90
C SER A 89 -5.98 -19.30 -4.08
N VAL A 90 -5.06 -18.94 -3.19
CA VAL A 90 -3.71 -19.49 -3.17
C VAL A 90 -3.73 -20.96 -2.73
N GLN A 91 -4.50 -21.33 -1.69
CA GLN A 91 -4.68 -22.71 -1.28
C GLN A 91 -5.19 -23.60 -2.42
N ALA A 92 -6.12 -23.11 -3.20
CA ALA A 92 -6.68 -23.79 -4.37
C ALA A 92 -5.76 -23.79 -5.62
N GLY A 93 -4.54 -23.22 -5.53
CA GLY A 93 -3.59 -23.15 -6.64
C GLY A 93 -3.98 -22.20 -7.78
N ARG A 94 -4.95 -21.32 -7.57
CA ARG A 94 -5.30 -20.27 -8.58
C ARG A 94 -4.22 -19.20 -8.69
N TYR A 95 -3.45 -18.99 -7.62
CA TYR A 95 -2.28 -18.14 -7.57
C TYR A 95 -1.15 -18.90 -6.88
N ASP A 96 0.08 -18.62 -7.28
CA ASP A 96 1.26 -19.28 -6.74
C ASP A 96 1.65 -18.73 -5.38
N LEU A 97 1.43 -17.45 -5.17
CA LEU A 97 1.81 -16.69 -3.98
C LEU A 97 0.65 -15.82 -3.51
N GLY A 98 0.68 -15.45 -2.23
CA GLY A 98 -0.27 -14.50 -1.64
C GLY A 98 0.44 -13.44 -0.82
N TRP A 99 -0.16 -12.23 -0.80
CA TRP A 99 0.26 -11.06 -0.04
C TRP A 99 -0.96 -10.47 0.66
N ILE A 100 -0.99 -10.58 1.99
CA ILE A 100 -2.14 -10.18 2.81
C ILE A 100 -1.69 -9.69 4.19
N GLY A 101 -2.57 -8.98 4.90
CA GLY A 101 -2.38 -8.69 6.31
C GLY A 101 -2.33 -9.96 7.17
N ALA A 102 -1.34 -10.03 8.07
CA ALA A 102 -1.16 -11.20 8.94
C ALA A 102 -2.39 -11.48 9.83
N ARG A 103 -3.21 -10.46 10.12
CA ARG A 103 -4.45 -10.62 10.89
C ARG A 103 -5.50 -11.50 10.19
N ALA A 104 -5.48 -11.56 8.87
CA ALA A 104 -6.48 -12.31 8.11
C ALA A 104 -6.40 -13.84 8.38
N TRP A 105 -5.27 -14.33 8.84
CA TRP A 105 -5.11 -15.72 9.26
C TRP A 105 -6.00 -16.09 10.43
N ASP A 106 -6.39 -15.12 11.28
CA ASP A 106 -7.35 -15.31 12.37
C ASP A 106 -8.73 -15.78 11.86
N GLU A 107 -9.17 -15.28 10.69
CA GLU A 107 -10.45 -15.64 10.09
C GLU A 107 -10.49 -17.08 9.56
N VAL A 108 -9.35 -17.62 9.15
CA VAL A 108 -9.23 -19.00 8.68
C VAL A 108 -8.72 -19.96 9.75
N GLY A 109 -8.71 -19.54 11.03
CA GLY A 109 -8.41 -20.38 12.17
C GLY A 109 -6.92 -20.68 12.38
N VAL A 110 -6.03 -19.78 11.98
CA VAL A 110 -4.60 -19.82 12.32
C VAL A 110 -4.33 -18.83 13.45
N ASN A 111 -4.07 -19.35 14.65
CA ASN A 111 -3.95 -18.54 15.86
C ASN A 111 -2.57 -17.88 16.04
N SER A 112 -1.52 -18.41 15.41
CA SER A 112 -0.13 -18.01 15.63
C SER A 112 0.14 -16.53 15.41
N PHE A 113 -0.61 -15.86 14.52
CA PHE A 113 -0.45 -14.42 14.24
C PHE A 113 -1.25 -13.51 15.19
N ARG A 114 -2.14 -14.06 16.04
CA ARG A 114 -2.98 -13.28 16.96
C ARG A 114 -2.17 -12.43 17.93
N ALA A 115 -1.00 -12.91 18.35
CA ALA A 115 -0.11 -12.17 19.25
C ALA A 115 0.32 -10.81 18.68
N LEU A 116 0.40 -10.68 17.34
CA LEU A 116 0.72 -9.40 16.67
C LEU A 116 -0.36 -8.35 16.86
N GLN A 117 -1.60 -8.77 17.12
CA GLN A 117 -2.77 -7.93 17.34
C GLN A 117 -3.10 -7.75 18.83
N ALA A 118 -2.29 -8.28 19.76
CA ALA A 118 -2.51 -8.09 21.17
C ALA A 118 -2.55 -6.58 21.48
N PRO A 119 -3.62 -6.09 22.14
CA PRO A 119 -3.89 -4.67 22.27
C PRO A 119 -2.74 -3.91 22.95
N PHE A 120 -2.25 -2.85 22.32
CA PHE A 120 -1.20 -1.98 22.84
C PHE A 120 0.12 -2.71 23.15
N LEU A 121 0.33 -3.92 22.60
CA LEU A 121 1.57 -4.67 22.79
C LEU A 121 2.68 -4.10 21.90
N ILE A 122 2.47 -4.08 20.60
CA ILE A 122 3.43 -3.53 19.61
C ILE A 122 3.05 -2.07 19.33
N THR A 123 3.76 -1.15 20.00
CA THR A 123 3.46 0.29 19.99
C THR A 123 4.59 1.15 19.45
N SER A 124 5.60 0.53 18.86
CA SER A 124 6.68 1.25 18.17
C SER A 124 7.11 0.50 16.92
N THR A 125 7.56 1.23 15.91
CA THR A 125 8.11 0.67 14.68
C THR A 125 9.31 -0.23 14.97
N ARG A 126 10.21 0.17 15.88
CA ARG A 126 11.38 -0.63 16.27
C ARG A 126 10.98 -2.00 16.87
N LEU A 127 9.93 -2.04 17.68
CA LEU A 127 9.45 -3.31 18.24
C LEU A 127 8.83 -4.17 17.14
N LEU A 128 8.06 -3.56 16.22
CA LEU A 128 7.47 -4.27 15.09
C LEU A 128 8.56 -4.88 14.20
N ASP A 129 9.61 -4.12 13.89
CA ASP A 129 10.75 -4.57 13.08
C ASP A 129 11.49 -5.73 13.77
N ARG A 130 11.69 -5.62 15.09
CA ARG A 130 12.29 -6.69 15.88
C ARG A 130 11.47 -7.97 15.84
N VAL A 131 10.16 -7.86 15.96
CA VAL A 131 9.25 -9.02 15.88
C VAL A 131 9.33 -9.66 14.50
N ALA A 132 9.23 -8.87 13.44
CA ALA A 132 9.22 -9.36 12.06
C ALA A 132 10.53 -10.07 11.65
N THR A 133 11.65 -9.72 12.27
CA THR A 133 12.97 -10.33 12.01
C THR A 133 13.36 -11.44 13.00
N SER A 134 12.49 -11.79 13.95
CA SER A 134 12.76 -12.68 15.07
C SER A 134 12.53 -14.16 14.76
N PRO A 135 12.99 -15.07 15.65
CA PRO A 135 12.57 -16.48 15.62
C PRO A 135 11.06 -16.67 15.72
N VAL A 136 10.36 -15.85 16.51
CA VAL A 136 8.89 -15.89 16.64
C VAL A 136 8.20 -15.72 15.29
N ALA A 137 8.66 -14.78 14.45
CA ALA A 137 8.11 -14.62 13.10
C ALA A 137 8.29 -15.90 12.25
N ARG A 138 9.42 -16.58 12.38
CA ARG A 138 9.66 -17.86 11.68
C ARG A 138 8.72 -18.96 12.18
N GLU A 139 8.48 -19.04 13.49
CA GLU A 139 7.53 -20.00 14.06
C GLU A 139 6.09 -19.70 13.61
N MET A 140 5.68 -18.43 13.58
CA MET A 140 4.38 -18.02 13.06
C MET A 140 4.21 -18.45 11.59
N LEU A 141 5.23 -18.20 10.77
CA LEU A 141 5.21 -18.58 9.35
C LEU A 141 5.21 -20.11 9.15
N ALA A 142 5.92 -20.85 10.00
CA ALA A 142 5.95 -22.32 9.92
C ALA A 142 4.58 -22.95 10.20
N SER A 143 3.74 -22.32 11.03
CA SER A 143 2.38 -22.82 11.32
C SER A 143 1.46 -22.82 10.11
N LEU A 144 1.79 -22.06 9.05
CA LEU A 144 1.01 -22.00 7.82
C LEU A 144 1.00 -23.31 7.04
N SER A 145 1.95 -24.23 7.30
CA SER A 145 1.96 -25.57 6.70
C SER A 145 0.69 -26.35 6.99
N SER A 146 0.05 -26.12 8.15
CA SER A 146 -1.26 -26.72 8.49
C SER A 146 -2.40 -26.28 7.56
N ARG A 147 -2.15 -25.31 6.70
CA ARG A 147 -3.09 -24.77 5.71
C ARG A 147 -2.63 -25.01 4.26
N HIS A 148 -1.70 -25.96 4.04
CA HIS A 148 -1.16 -26.28 2.71
C HIS A 148 -0.55 -25.07 1.99
N VAL A 149 0.08 -24.18 2.74
CA VAL A 149 0.85 -23.03 2.20
C VAL A 149 2.18 -22.90 2.94
N VAL A 150 3.17 -22.38 2.24
CA VAL A 150 4.53 -22.15 2.74
C VAL A 150 4.70 -20.68 3.09
N GLY A 151 4.91 -20.37 4.37
CA GLY A 151 5.25 -19.03 4.80
C GLY A 151 6.65 -18.61 4.33
N LEU A 152 6.77 -17.47 3.67
CA LEU A 152 8.04 -16.97 3.14
C LEU A 152 8.59 -15.78 3.93
N ALA A 153 7.74 -14.83 4.31
CA ALA A 153 8.13 -13.67 5.12
C ALA A 153 6.96 -13.11 5.93
N LEU A 154 7.28 -12.63 7.13
CA LEU A 154 6.46 -11.67 7.87
C LEU A 154 7.06 -10.29 7.63
N VAL A 155 6.36 -9.44 6.90
CA VAL A 155 6.84 -8.11 6.51
C VAL A 155 6.21 -7.08 7.43
N PRO A 156 6.99 -6.27 8.18
CA PRO A 156 6.41 -5.21 9.00
C PRO A 156 5.75 -4.17 8.10
N ASP A 157 4.66 -3.60 8.58
CA ASP A 157 3.98 -2.48 7.94
C ASP A 157 3.89 -1.33 8.96
N LEU A 158 2.81 -0.59 9.01
CA LEU A 158 2.65 0.59 9.85
C LEU A 158 1.87 0.25 11.14
N LEU A 159 2.08 1.05 12.17
CA LEU A 159 1.26 0.96 13.39
C LEU A 159 -0.18 1.38 13.09
N ARG A 160 -1.12 0.77 13.79
CA ARG A 160 -2.56 1.02 13.63
C ARG A 160 -3.06 1.86 14.80
N HIS A 161 -3.71 2.98 14.47
CA HIS A 161 -4.15 3.98 15.41
C HIS A 161 -5.66 4.15 15.41
N PRO A 162 -6.25 4.64 16.51
CA PRO A 162 -7.63 5.12 16.50
C PRO A 162 -7.71 6.46 15.73
N ILE A 163 -8.41 6.40 14.61
CA ILE A 163 -8.70 7.56 13.76
C ILE A 163 -10.18 7.89 13.91
N GLY A 164 -10.51 8.97 14.60
CA GLY A 164 -11.88 9.46 14.68
C GLY A 164 -12.27 10.25 13.45
N ILE A 165 -13.50 10.07 12.98
CA ILE A 165 -14.12 10.83 11.89
C ILE A 165 -15.04 11.90 12.48
N THR A 166 -15.95 11.49 13.37
CA THR A 166 -16.95 12.36 13.97
C THR A 166 -16.59 12.78 15.39
N ARG A 167 -15.69 12.07 16.07
CA ARG A 167 -15.31 12.27 17.46
C ARG A 167 -13.85 11.94 17.73
N ARG A 168 -13.33 12.40 18.84
CA ARG A 168 -12.06 11.97 19.41
C ARG A 168 -12.16 10.50 19.85
N LEU A 169 -11.06 9.76 19.76
CA LEU A 169 -10.97 8.35 20.19
C LEU A 169 -9.69 8.16 21.02
N ALA A 170 -9.68 8.56 22.27
CA ALA A 170 -8.49 8.52 23.13
C ALA A 170 -8.74 7.92 24.52
N SER A 171 -9.99 7.63 24.87
CA SER A 171 -10.38 7.03 26.14
C SER A 171 -11.54 6.05 25.94
N PRO A 172 -11.80 5.08 26.84
CA PRO A 172 -12.98 4.22 26.73
C PRO A 172 -14.30 5.00 26.62
N THR A 173 -14.42 6.15 27.28
CA THR A 173 -15.60 7.01 27.14
C THR A 173 -15.78 7.53 25.72
N ASP A 174 -14.68 7.86 25.02
CA ASP A 174 -14.74 8.31 23.64
C ASP A 174 -15.21 7.17 22.69
N PHE A 175 -14.86 5.93 23.03
CA PHE A 175 -15.24 4.74 22.26
C PHE A 175 -16.67 4.28 22.51
N ALA A 176 -17.27 4.61 23.66
CA ALA A 176 -18.60 4.11 24.05
C ALA A 176 -19.64 4.36 22.96
N GLY A 177 -20.23 3.28 22.43
CA GLY A 177 -21.22 3.27 21.37
C GLY A 177 -20.72 3.72 19.99
N ALA A 178 -19.42 4.03 19.82
CA ALA A 178 -18.88 4.43 18.53
C ALA A 178 -18.83 3.26 17.56
N ARG A 179 -19.16 3.49 16.30
CA ARG A 179 -19.02 2.52 15.21
C ARG A 179 -17.63 2.67 14.62
N ILE A 180 -16.78 1.67 14.83
CA ILE A 180 -15.38 1.71 14.40
C ILE A 180 -15.17 0.75 13.24
N ARG A 181 -14.74 1.31 12.11
CA ARG A 181 -14.32 0.49 10.97
C ARG A 181 -13.07 -0.30 11.32
N ILE A 182 -13.13 -1.58 11.04
CA ILE A 182 -11.98 -2.51 11.08
C ILE A 182 -11.91 -3.30 9.77
N GLN A 183 -10.75 -3.80 9.45
CA GLN A 183 -10.65 -4.93 8.52
C GLN A 183 -10.99 -6.22 9.29
N PRO A 184 -11.59 -7.24 8.64
CA PRO A 184 -11.99 -8.48 9.31
C PRO A 184 -10.85 -9.08 10.15
N SER A 185 -11.11 -9.26 11.44
CA SER A 185 -10.27 -9.96 12.40
C SER A 185 -11.02 -10.12 13.70
N LYS A 186 -11.14 -11.35 14.19
CA LYS A 186 -11.78 -11.66 15.47
C LYS A 186 -11.10 -10.94 16.64
N THR A 187 -9.78 -10.87 16.59
CA THR A 187 -8.97 -10.19 17.63
C THR A 187 -9.20 -8.68 17.63
N THR A 188 -9.19 -8.03 16.44
CA THR A 188 -9.46 -6.59 16.34
C THR A 188 -10.90 -6.27 16.71
N ALA A 189 -11.87 -7.11 16.31
CA ALA A 189 -13.26 -6.95 16.71
C ALA A 189 -13.43 -7.07 18.24
N ALA A 190 -12.75 -8.02 18.88
CA ALA A 190 -12.76 -8.16 20.33
C ALA A 190 -12.16 -6.93 21.03
N LEU A 191 -11.07 -6.36 20.50
CA LEU A 191 -10.50 -5.10 20.99
C LEU A 191 -11.53 -3.97 20.94
N VAL A 192 -12.13 -3.74 19.78
CA VAL A 192 -13.11 -2.64 19.61
C VAL A 192 -14.28 -2.80 20.57
N ARG A 193 -14.81 -4.03 20.72
CA ARG A 193 -15.90 -4.31 21.70
C ARG A 193 -15.45 -4.09 23.14
N SER A 194 -14.23 -4.48 23.50
CA SER A 194 -13.71 -4.29 24.86
C SER A 194 -13.56 -2.81 25.25
N LEU A 195 -13.41 -1.94 24.26
CA LEU A 195 -13.39 -0.48 24.44
C LEU A 195 -14.81 0.13 24.50
N GLY A 196 -15.87 -0.67 24.41
CA GLY A 196 -17.27 -0.22 24.41
C GLY A 196 -17.80 0.23 23.05
N ALA A 197 -17.07 -0.03 21.96
CA ALA A 197 -17.46 0.35 20.60
C ALA A 197 -18.04 -0.82 19.82
N VAL A 198 -18.64 -0.51 18.67
CA VAL A 198 -19.23 -1.48 17.73
C VAL A 198 -18.28 -1.62 16.53
N PRO A 199 -17.68 -2.80 16.31
CA PRO A 199 -16.86 -3.04 15.13
C PRO A 199 -17.72 -3.11 13.86
N VAL A 200 -17.26 -2.45 12.79
CA VAL A 200 -17.87 -2.47 11.46
C VAL A 200 -16.81 -2.98 10.47
N GLU A 201 -17.02 -4.18 9.97
CA GLU A 201 -16.07 -4.82 9.06
C GLU A 201 -16.23 -4.30 7.63
N LEU A 202 -15.23 -3.62 7.12
CA LEU A 202 -15.21 -3.06 5.77
C LEU A 202 -13.80 -3.19 5.17
N SER A 203 -13.73 -3.55 3.90
CA SER A 203 -12.47 -3.51 3.12
C SER A 203 -12.02 -2.05 2.90
N ASN A 204 -10.79 -1.86 2.42
CA ASN A 204 -10.27 -0.53 2.09
C ASN A 204 -11.13 0.18 1.04
N SER A 205 -11.58 -0.54 0.02
CA SER A 205 -12.44 0.01 -1.05
C SER A 205 -13.86 0.40 -0.59
N GLN A 206 -14.37 -0.18 0.51
CA GLN A 206 -15.69 0.12 1.05
C GLN A 206 -15.72 1.32 2.00
N VAL A 207 -14.56 1.76 2.49
CA VAL A 207 -14.47 2.82 3.51
C VAL A 207 -14.99 4.16 2.99
N GLY A 208 -14.67 4.55 1.77
CA GLY A 208 -15.07 5.83 1.18
C GLY A 208 -16.58 6.05 1.23
N PHE A 209 -17.35 5.04 0.86
CA PHE A 209 -18.82 5.08 0.92
C PHE A 209 -19.36 5.17 2.35
N SER A 210 -18.66 4.56 3.30
CA SER A 210 -19.10 4.51 4.71
C SER A 210 -18.82 5.81 5.45
N ILE A 211 -17.75 6.50 5.12
CA ILE A 211 -17.42 7.85 5.64
C ILE A 211 -18.41 8.86 5.07
N GLY A 212 -18.64 8.87 3.76
CA GLY A 212 -19.59 9.76 3.09
C GLY A 212 -21.03 9.57 3.56
N GLY A 213 -21.43 8.32 3.81
CA GLY A 213 -22.74 7.95 4.34
C GLY A 213 -22.86 8.04 5.87
N LYS A 214 -21.86 8.52 6.59
CA LYS A 214 -21.80 8.59 8.07
C LYS A 214 -22.12 7.28 8.77
N ARG A 215 -21.71 6.16 8.18
CA ARG A 215 -21.97 4.82 8.71
C ARG A 215 -20.97 4.42 9.81
N VAL A 216 -19.85 5.12 9.94
CA VAL A 216 -18.80 4.89 10.94
C VAL A 216 -18.40 6.20 11.61
N ASP A 217 -18.01 6.11 12.88
CA ASP A 217 -17.59 7.25 13.70
C ASP A 217 -16.07 7.36 13.77
N GLY A 218 -15.38 6.30 13.39
CA GLY A 218 -13.93 6.21 13.34
C GLY A 218 -13.47 4.91 12.70
N GLU A 219 -12.14 4.75 12.61
CA GLU A 219 -11.50 3.60 12.00
C GLU A 219 -10.18 3.23 12.68
N GLU A 220 -9.82 1.98 12.59
CA GLU A 220 -8.51 1.46 12.93
C GLU A 220 -7.66 1.54 11.65
N LEU A 221 -6.63 2.43 11.64
CA LEU A 221 -5.89 2.72 10.42
C LEU A 221 -4.47 3.22 10.73
N ALA A 222 -3.57 3.13 9.75
CA ALA A 222 -2.25 3.75 9.84
C ALA A 222 -2.34 5.27 9.64
N LEU A 223 -1.42 6.02 10.27
CA LEU A 223 -1.37 7.49 10.16
C LEU A 223 -1.22 7.98 8.70
N ALA A 224 -0.51 7.20 7.88
CA ALA A 224 -0.31 7.52 6.46
C ALA A 224 -1.61 7.49 5.64
N ASN A 225 -2.54 6.61 6.00
CA ASN A 225 -3.78 6.38 5.27
C ASN A 225 -4.97 7.20 5.81
N ALA A 226 -4.78 7.93 6.93
CA ALA A 226 -5.86 8.71 7.49
C ALA A 226 -6.35 9.77 6.50
N VAL A 227 -7.61 9.69 6.08
CA VAL A 227 -8.25 10.67 5.20
C VAL A 227 -8.95 11.76 6.03
N SER A 228 -9.24 12.88 5.42
CA SER A 228 -9.92 13.99 6.12
C SER A 228 -11.43 13.98 5.84
N PRO A 229 -12.21 14.50 6.80
CA PRO A 229 -11.80 15.02 8.11
C PRO A 229 -11.44 13.89 9.07
N SER A 230 -10.35 14.02 9.83
CA SER A 230 -9.99 13.04 10.85
C SER A 230 -9.39 13.69 12.11
N ILE A 231 -9.66 13.04 13.24
CA ILE A 231 -9.11 13.37 14.56
C ILE A 231 -8.25 12.19 14.98
N ILE A 232 -6.95 12.34 14.91
CA ILE A 232 -5.99 11.25 15.03
C ILE A 232 -5.40 11.22 16.44
N THR A 233 -5.59 10.13 17.19
CA THR A 233 -4.92 9.92 18.49
C THR A 233 -3.55 9.30 18.26
N VAL A 234 -2.54 10.14 18.11
CA VAL A 234 -1.22 9.74 17.58
C VAL A 234 -0.32 9.01 18.58
N ASN A 235 -0.58 9.08 19.87
CA ASN A 235 0.19 8.39 20.91
C ASN A 235 -0.50 7.14 21.48
N VAL A 236 -1.45 6.61 20.73
CA VAL A 236 -2.11 5.33 20.99
C VAL A 236 -2.00 4.48 19.72
N ALA A 237 -1.21 3.43 19.78
CA ALA A 237 -1.18 2.41 18.74
C ALA A 237 -1.92 1.18 19.25
N PHE A 238 -2.93 0.72 18.53
CA PHE A 238 -3.65 -0.51 18.86
C PHE A 238 -2.75 -1.73 18.75
N PHE A 239 -2.03 -1.82 17.62
CA PHE A 239 -1.07 -2.89 17.33
C PHE A 239 -0.20 -2.52 16.12
N GLY A 240 0.84 -3.33 15.85
CA GLY A 240 1.65 -3.23 14.64
C GLY A 240 1.08 -4.11 13.52
N LYS A 241 0.67 -3.52 12.39
CA LYS A 241 0.30 -4.29 11.21
C LYS A 241 1.54 -4.99 10.66
N SER A 242 1.38 -6.25 10.29
CA SER A 242 2.35 -7.00 9.50
C SER A 242 1.63 -7.66 8.34
N LEU A 243 2.38 -7.94 7.29
CA LEU A 243 1.91 -8.62 6.10
C LEU A 243 2.57 -10.00 6.03
N THR A 244 1.88 -10.97 5.47
CA THR A 244 2.45 -12.28 5.16
C THR A 244 2.62 -12.43 3.67
N LEU A 245 3.84 -12.79 3.26
CA LEU A 245 4.12 -13.36 1.95
C LEU A 245 4.15 -14.87 2.11
N PHE A 246 3.35 -15.58 1.34
CA PHE A 246 3.24 -17.05 1.40
C PHE A 246 3.05 -17.64 0.01
N ALA A 247 3.30 -18.92 -0.13
CA ALA A 247 3.20 -19.65 -1.39
C ALA A 247 2.22 -20.81 -1.27
N ASN A 248 1.54 -21.16 -2.36
CA ASN A 248 0.88 -22.45 -2.51
C ASN A 248 1.93 -23.58 -2.38
N GLU A 249 1.64 -24.61 -1.59
CA GLU A 249 2.58 -25.69 -1.31
C GLU A 249 2.99 -26.44 -2.58
N GLN A 250 2.06 -26.74 -3.47
CA GLN A 250 2.35 -27.43 -4.73
C GLN A 250 3.12 -26.57 -5.72
N SER A 251 2.74 -25.29 -5.89
CA SER A 251 3.50 -24.35 -6.73
C SER A 251 4.93 -24.21 -6.24
N PHE A 252 5.12 -24.11 -4.92
CA PHE A 252 6.44 -24.01 -4.31
C PHE A 252 7.27 -25.30 -4.45
N SER A 253 6.66 -26.49 -4.33
CA SER A 253 7.35 -27.78 -4.47
C SER A 253 7.83 -28.07 -5.89
N ARG A 254 7.13 -27.55 -6.93
CA ARG A 254 7.53 -27.69 -8.33
C ARG A 254 8.76 -26.85 -8.70
N LEU A 255 9.13 -25.87 -7.88
CA LEU A 255 10.30 -25.05 -8.13
C LEU A 255 11.59 -25.84 -7.88
N THR A 256 12.64 -25.50 -8.59
CA THR A 256 13.97 -26.00 -8.30
C THR A 256 14.47 -25.50 -6.94
N ASP A 257 15.46 -26.18 -6.36
CA ASP A 257 16.07 -25.72 -5.10
C ASP A 257 16.64 -24.30 -5.21
N GLU A 258 17.21 -24.00 -6.38
CA GLU A 258 17.71 -22.64 -6.66
C GLU A 258 16.59 -21.62 -6.66
N GLN A 259 15.48 -21.89 -7.34
CA GLN A 259 14.33 -20.99 -7.37
C GLN A 259 13.72 -20.80 -5.96
N ARG A 260 13.60 -21.87 -5.18
CA ARG A 260 13.17 -21.79 -3.77
C ARG A 260 14.10 -20.92 -2.93
N ARG A 261 15.42 -21.08 -3.10
CA ARG A 261 16.44 -20.26 -2.40
C ARG A 261 16.33 -18.77 -2.82
N ILE A 262 16.13 -18.50 -4.11
CA ILE A 262 15.93 -17.14 -4.63
C ILE A 262 14.70 -16.48 -4.02
N LEU A 263 13.54 -17.16 -3.98
CA LEU A 263 12.32 -16.64 -3.38
C LEU A 263 12.50 -16.31 -1.89
N ARG A 264 13.11 -17.24 -1.11
CA ARG A 264 13.38 -17.00 0.32
C ARG A 264 14.35 -15.84 0.53
N ALA A 265 15.40 -15.75 -0.28
CA ALA A 265 16.38 -14.68 -0.20
C ALA A 265 15.80 -13.31 -0.60
N ALA A 266 14.93 -13.28 -1.61
CA ALA A 266 14.20 -12.08 -2.01
C ALA A 266 13.21 -11.64 -0.93
N ALA A 267 12.45 -12.57 -0.34
CA ALA A 267 11.53 -12.31 0.76
C ALA A 267 12.25 -11.72 1.98
N ALA A 268 13.35 -12.34 2.43
CA ALA A 268 14.18 -11.82 3.51
C ALA A 268 14.80 -10.46 3.17
N GLY A 269 15.21 -10.25 1.90
CA GLY A 269 15.69 -8.96 1.41
C GLY A 269 14.62 -7.87 1.47
N THR A 270 13.38 -8.22 1.19
CA THR A 270 12.24 -7.29 1.27
C THR A 270 11.96 -6.88 2.72
N VAL A 271 11.99 -7.81 3.67
CA VAL A 271 11.86 -7.46 5.10
C VAL A 271 12.93 -6.45 5.51
N ARG A 272 14.21 -6.71 5.19
CA ARG A 272 15.30 -5.76 5.50
C ARG A 272 15.12 -4.41 4.83
N HIS A 273 14.63 -4.38 3.59
CA HIS A 273 14.35 -3.14 2.86
C HIS A 273 13.27 -2.31 3.56
N VAL A 274 12.17 -2.94 3.95
CA VAL A 274 11.06 -2.29 4.66
C VAL A 274 11.54 -1.74 6.00
N VAL A 275 12.21 -2.54 6.82
CA VAL A 275 12.79 -2.11 8.11
C VAL A 275 13.70 -0.89 7.96
N ALA A 276 14.46 -0.81 6.87
CA ALA A 276 15.37 0.32 6.61
C ALA A 276 14.68 1.56 6.04
N LYS A 277 13.50 1.44 5.44
CA LYS A 277 12.87 2.50 4.63
C LYS A 277 11.55 3.03 5.16
N TYR A 278 10.79 2.23 5.89
CA TYR A 278 9.50 2.70 6.39
C TYR A 278 9.69 3.79 7.45
N PRO A 279 8.94 4.89 7.32
CA PRO A 279 9.08 6.00 8.25
C PRO A 279 8.47 5.64 9.61
N PRO A 280 9.11 6.04 10.72
CA PRO A 280 8.50 5.91 12.05
C PRO A 280 7.28 6.83 12.18
N ASP A 281 6.38 6.48 13.09
CA ASP A 281 5.13 7.21 13.36
C ASP A 281 5.31 8.72 13.58
N ALA A 282 6.42 9.15 14.17
CA ALA A 282 6.71 10.57 14.36
C ALA A 282 6.78 11.35 13.03
N ILE A 283 7.32 10.72 11.98
CA ILE A 283 7.36 11.30 10.63
C ILE A 283 5.96 11.31 10.01
N LEU A 284 5.21 10.22 10.15
CA LEU A 284 3.84 10.10 9.65
C LEU A 284 2.90 11.10 10.35
N ALA A 285 3.00 11.25 11.66
CA ALA A 285 2.24 12.25 12.41
C ALA A 285 2.55 13.68 11.97
N ARG A 286 3.84 13.97 11.68
CA ARG A 286 4.23 15.27 11.10
C ARG A 286 3.57 15.48 9.73
N GLY A 287 3.56 14.47 8.87
CA GLY A 287 2.87 14.48 7.58
C GLY A 287 1.37 14.74 7.76
N ALA A 288 0.71 14.03 8.66
CA ALA A 288 -0.69 14.24 8.97
C ALA A 288 -0.98 15.67 9.44
N CYS A 289 -0.12 16.26 10.28
CA CYS A 289 -0.23 17.65 10.70
C CYS A 289 -0.08 18.63 9.51
N LEU A 290 0.91 18.42 8.65
CA LEU A 290 1.11 19.24 7.45
C LEU A 290 -0.11 19.17 6.51
N ASN A 291 -0.76 18.02 6.46
CA ASN A 291 -2.02 17.80 5.74
C ASN A 291 -3.26 18.26 6.53
N ARG A 292 -3.07 19.15 7.53
CA ARG A 292 -4.12 19.81 8.31
C ARG A 292 -5.06 18.88 9.09
N ARG A 293 -4.63 17.67 9.40
CA ARG A 293 -5.39 16.77 10.27
C ARG A 293 -5.30 17.21 11.72
N ARG A 294 -6.37 17.03 12.47
CA ARG A 294 -6.36 17.30 13.91
C ARG A 294 -5.69 16.16 14.64
N LEU A 295 -4.56 16.43 15.28
CA LEU A 295 -3.85 15.47 16.10
C LEU A 295 -4.19 15.68 17.57
N VAL A 296 -4.45 14.59 18.27
CA VAL A 296 -4.69 14.63 19.71
C VAL A 296 -3.76 13.66 20.42
N LEU A 297 -3.47 13.96 21.68
CA LEU A 297 -2.73 13.10 22.58
C LEU A 297 -3.67 12.56 23.65
N ALA A 298 -3.65 11.26 23.86
CA ALA A 298 -4.25 10.65 25.03
C ALA A 298 -3.34 10.92 26.25
N THR A 299 -3.92 11.31 27.37
CA THR A 299 -3.23 11.46 28.64
C THR A 299 -2.74 10.10 29.16
N ALA A 300 -1.85 10.10 30.14
CA ALA A 300 -1.41 8.86 30.79
C ALA A 300 -2.58 8.08 31.40
N ALA A 301 -3.53 8.79 32.03
CA ALA A 301 -4.72 8.20 32.61
C ALA A 301 -5.64 7.55 31.58
N GLU A 302 -5.85 8.21 30.44
CA GLU A 302 -6.64 7.68 29.32
C GLU A 302 -6.00 6.42 28.72
N ARG A 303 -4.67 6.44 28.47
CA ARG A 303 -3.97 5.24 27.98
C ARG A 303 -4.05 4.08 28.96
N ALA A 304 -3.89 4.35 30.27
CA ALA A 304 -4.04 3.33 31.30
C ALA A 304 -5.48 2.77 31.34
N ALA A 305 -6.49 3.61 31.11
CA ALA A 305 -7.89 3.18 31.03
C ALA A 305 -8.13 2.29 29.81
N LEU A 306 -7.57 2.63 28.65
CA LEU A 306 -7.64 1.79 27.43
C LEU A 306 -6.99 0.42 27.68
N LEU A 307 -5.82 0.38 28.31
CA LEU A 307 -5.13 -0.88 28.65
C LEU A 307 -5.98 -1.75 29.59
N ARG A 308 -6.62 -1.16 30.62
CA ARG A 308 -7.53 -1.90 31.50
C ARG A 308 -8.74 -2.44 30.77
N ALA A 309 -9.35 -1.63 29.90
CA ALA A 309 -10.50 -2.05 29.10
C ALA A 309 -10.17 -3.22 28.16
N ALA A 310 -8.94 -3.31 27.69
CA ALA A 310 -8.49 -4.36 26.78
C ALA A 310 -8.12 -5.69 27.46
N GLN A 311 -8.13 -5.78 28.80
CA GLN A 311 -7.77 -7.01 29.54
C GLN A 311 -8.57 -8.26 29.14
N PRO A 312 -9.89 -8.16 28.81
CA PRO A 312 -10.63 -9.32 28.32
C PRO A 312 -10.05 -9.92 27.03
N VAL A 313 -9.46 -9.09 26.16
CA VAL A 313 -8.82 -9.55 24.92
C VAL A 313 -7.55 -10.35 25.23
N TYR A 314 -6.75 -9.92 26.19
CA TYR A 314 -5.58 -10.69 26.63
C TYR A 314 -5.98 -12.06 27.17
N ARG A 315 -7.02 -12.14 28.03
CA ARG A 315 -7.52 -13.44 28.50
C ARG A 315 -7.95 -14.36 27.36
N MET A 316 -8.61 -13.81 26.34
CA MET A 316 -9.00 -14.57 25.15
C MET A 316 -7.76 -15.06 24.37
N LEU A 317 -6.77 -14.21 24.17
CA LEU A 317 -5.55 -14.55 23.41
C LEU A 317 -4.68 -15.58 24.15
N GLU A 318 -4.52 -15.40 25.45
CA GLU A 318 -3.68 -16.22 26.33
C GLU A 318 -4.32 -17.57 26.68
N ALA A 319 -5.57 -17.81 26.30
CA ALA A 319 -6.18 -19.13 26.36
C ALA A 319 -5.49 -20.13 25.41
N ASP A 320 -4.91 -19.64 24.30
CA ASP A 320 -4.07 -20.43 23.40
C ASP A 320 -2.61 -20.38 23.91
N PRO A 321 -1.99 -21.55 24.27
CA PRO A 321 -0.65 -21.57 24.86
C PRO A 321 0.44 -21.00 23.94
N GLN A 322 0.33 -21.19 22.62
CA GLN A 322 1.31 -20.67 21.66
C GLN A 322 1.20 -19.15 21.57
N THR A 323 -0.02 -18.62 21.46
CA THR A 323 -0.27 -17.17 21.43
C THR A 323 0.22 -16.51 22.72
N ARG A 324 -0.03 -17.11 23.90
CA ARG A 324 0.48 -16.65 25.20
C ARG A 324 2.00 -16.54 25.18
N ARG A 325 2.70 -17.59 24.79
CA ARG A 325 4.16 -17.61 24.71
C ARG A 325 4.69 -16.49 23.80
N PHE A 326 4.07 -16.26 22.67
CA PHE A 326 4.46 -15.17 21.77
C PHE A 326 4.22 -13.79 22.39
N ILE A 327 3.09 -13.60 23.07
CA ILE A 327 2.80 -12.36 23.80
C ILE A 327 3.87 -12.10 24.86
N GLU A 328 4.20 -13.08 25.69
CA GLU A 328 5.23 -12.99 26.74
C GLU A 328 6.60 -12.61 26.15
N GLN A 329 6.98 -13.26 25.05
CA GLN A 329 8.23 -12.97 24.34
C GLN A 329 8.26 -11.54 23.79
N ILE A 330 7.18 -11.09 23.16
CA ILE A 330 7.08 -9.72 22.64
C ILE A 330 7.06 -8.70 23.80
N GLN A 331 6.41 -9.00 24.92
CA GLN A 331 6.46 -8.17 26.12
C GLN A 331 7.89 -8.05 26.67
N ALA A 332 8.66 -9.15 26.70
CA ALA A 332 10.06 -9.11 27.08
C ALA A 332 10.88 -8.22 26.16
N TRP A 333 10.68 -8.31 24.88
CA TRP A 333 11.34 -7.42 23.90
C TRP A 333 10.89 -5.97 24.05
N LYS A 334 9.61 -5.72 24.33
CA LYS A 334 9.10 -4.35 24.58
C LYS A 334 9.81 -3.69 25.74
N ARG A 335 10.02 -4.41 26.85
CA ARG A 335 10.77 -3.88 28.01
C ARG A 335 12.23 -3.59 27.67
N ALA A 336 12.85 -4.38 26.79
CA ALA A 336 14.24 -4.23 26.34
C ALA A 336 14.44 -3.27 25.16
N THR A 337 13.35 -2.81 24.53
CA THR A 337 13.42 -1.88 23.38
C THR A 337 13.18 -0.47 23.87
N PRO A 338 14.11 0.48 23.63
CA PRO A 338 13.88 1.87 24.00
C PRO A 338 12.56 2.38 23.40
N PRO A 339 11.75 3.11 24.15
CA PRO A 339 10.54 3.73 23.61
C PRO A 339 10.90 4.71 22.50
N ASP A 340 9.97 4.91 21.58
CA ASP A 340 10.13 5.98 20.60
C ASP A 340 10.17 7.34 21.32
N PRO A 341 10.91 8.32 20.79
CA PRO A 341 10.93 9.65 21.36
C PRO A 341 9.52 10.21 21.52
N PRO A 342 9.23 10.95 22.61
CA PRO A 342 7.92 11.55 22.79
C PRO A 342 7.52 12.40 21.59
N LEU A 343 6.31 12.23 21.12
CA LEU A 343 5.78 13.01 20.02
C LEU A 343 5.45 14.43 20.51
N VAL A 344 6.25 15.41 20.08
CA VAL A 344 6.01 16.83 20.35
C VAL A 344 5.17 17.40 19.23
N LEU A 345 3.92 17.73 19.53
CA LEU A 345 2.99 18.34 18.59
C LEU A 345 3.03 19.86 18.70
N LYS A 346 3.10 20.54 17.56
CA LYS A 346 2.87 21.99 17.52
C LYS A 346 1.41 22.30 17.87
N PRO A 347 1.11 23.42 18.57
CA PRO A 347 -0.26 23.81 18.90
C PRO A 347 -1.20 23.89 17.69
N SER A 348 -0.67 24.24 16.51
CA SER A 348 -1.42 24.25 15.24
C SER A 348 -1.92 22.87 14.82
N CYS A 349 -1.15 21.80 15.12
CA CYS A 349 -1.55 20.41 14.83
C CYS A 349 -2.68 19.94 15.76
N MET A 350 -2.69 20.40 17.01
CA MET A 350 -3.68 19.99 18.01
C MET A 350 -5.04 20.67 17.82
N ARG A 351 -5.05 21.93 17.37
CA ARG A 351 -6.32 22.65 17.14
C ARG A 351 -7.08 22.12 15.94
N GLY A 352 -6.42 21.41 15.02
CA GLY A 352 -6.91 21.23 13.68
C GLY A 352 -7.20 22.62 13.08
N GLN A 353 -6.76 22.91 11.89
CA GLN A 353 -7.34 24.11 11.29
C GLN A 353 -8.83 23.78 11.07
N ALA A 354 -9.71 24.57 11.69
CA ALA A 354 -11.12 24.59 11.33
C ALA A 354 -11.15 24.54 9.80
N ALA A 355 -11.90 23.58 9.25
CA ALA A 355 -12.01 23.40 7.80
C ALA A 355 -11.96 24.78 7.19
N ALA A 356 -10.95 25.01 6.35
CA ALA A 356 -10.62 26.37 5.93
C ALA A 356 -11.92 27.07 5.57
N ARG A 357 -12.33 27.98 6.45
CA ARG A 357 -13.51 28.77 6.23
C ARG A 357 -13.34 29.37 4.87
N ALA A 358 -14.31 29.12 4.08
CA ALA A 358 -14.56 29.74 2.81
C ALA A 358 -13.52 29.41 1.74
N VAL A 359 -13.91 28.73 0.79
CA VAL A 359 -13.83 29.30 -0.54
C VAL A 359 -13.56 30.79 -0.38
N GLY A 360 -12.28 31.16 -0.28
CA GLY A 360 -11.87 32.57 -0.30
C GLY A 360 -12.50 33.20 -1.54
N ALA A 361 -12.86 34.45 -1.45
CA ALA A 361 -13.33 35.19 -2.61
C ALA A 361 -12.46 34.82 -3.81
N PRO A 362 -13.03 34.60 -5.00
CA PRO A 362 -12.28 34.18 -6.17
C PRO A 362 -11.03 35.05 -6.31
N SER A 363 -9.86 34.41 -6.29
CA SER A 363 -8.60 35.14 -6.56
C SER A 363 -8.66 35.73 -7.95
N PRO A 364 -7.98 36.83 -8.21
CA PRO A 364 -7.88 37.35 -9.57
C PRO A 364 -7.40 36.30 -10.54
N ALA A 365 -7.78 36.41 -11.81
CA ALA A 365 -7.38 35.46 -12.84
C ALA A 365 -5.88 35.20 -12.80
N THR A 366 -5.48 33.96 -12.91
CA THR A 366 -4.08 33.55 -12.89
C THR A 366 -3.59 33.24 -14.30
N LEU A 367 -2.25 33.25 -14.47
CA LEU A 367 -1.64 32.86 -15.76
C LEU A 367 -1.95 31.40 -16.17
N LEU A 368 -2.49 30.62 -15.24
CA LEU A 368 -2.87 29.21 -15.48
C LEU A 368 -4.38 29.03 -15.72
N ASP A 369 -5.16 30.10 -15.73
CA ASP A 369 -6.60 29.99 -16.02
C ASP A 369 -6.81 29.41 -17.42
N GLY A 370 -7.56 28.30 -17.50
CA GLY A 370 -7.76 27.53 -18.72
C GLY A 370 -8.42 26.20 -18.47
N THR A 371 -8.74 25.52 -19.56
CA THR A 371 -9.18 24.12 -19.57
C THR A 371 -8.04 23.26 -20.10
N TYR A 372 -7.68 22.25 -19.35
CA TYR A 372 -6.56 21.36 -19.64
C TYR A 372 -7.02 19.92 -19.73
N ARG A 373 -6.35 19.13 -20.59
CA ARG A 373 -6.66 17.73 -20.81
C ARG A 373 -5.40 16.90 -20.95
N TRP A 374 -5.41 15.69 -20.40
CA TRP A 374 -4.40 14.66 -20.65
C TRP A 374 -5.05 13.28 -20.67
N VAL A 375 -4.35 12.33 -21.26
CA VAL A 375 -4.83 10.96 -21.41
C VAL A 375 -3.77 10.02 -20.88
N LEU A 376 -4.14 9.19 -19.92
CA LEU A 376 -3.32 8.10 -19.41
C LEU A 376 -3.79 6.80 -20.07
N ARG A 377 -2.85 6.07 -20.65
CA ARG A 377 -3.09 4.82 -21.37
C ARG A 377 -2.49 3.63 -20.63
N ALA A 378 -2.89 2.44 -21.00
CA ALA A 378 -2.32 1.20 -20.49
C ALA A 378 -0.78 1.11 -20.67
N SER A 379 -0.26 1.66 -21.79
CA SER A 379 1.19 1.79 -22.01
C SER A 379 1.88 2.69 -20.99
N ASP A 380 1.21 3.77 -20.56
CA ASP A 380 1.74 4.71 -19.58
C ASP A 380 1.82 4.07 -18.20
N ALA A 381 0.77 3.34 -17.80
CA ALA A 381 0.75 2.59 -16.55
C ALA A 381 1.86 1.53 -16.53
N ARG A 382 2.04 0.80 -17.61
CA ARG A 382 3.14 -0.17 -17.74
C ARG A 382 4.51 0.48 -17.72
N ALA A 383 4.68 1.65 -18.31
CA ALA A 383 5.95 2.40 -18.25
C ALA A 383 6.25 2.94 -16.86
N TYR A 384 5.23 3.35 -16.12
CA TYR A 384 5.37 3.95 -14.78
C TYR A 384 5.50 2.91 -13.66
N TRP A 385 4.69 1.86 -13.68
CA TRP A 385 4.62 0.83 -12.64
C TRP A 385 5.20 -0.53 -13.03
N GLY A 386 5.62 -0.69 -14.29
CA GLY A 386 6.13 -1.95 -14.84
C GLY A 386 5.11 -2.70 -15.68
N ALA A 387 5.57 -3.76 -16.38
CA ALA A 387 4.79 -4.51 -17.38
C ALA A 387 3.46 -5.08 -16.83
N ASN A 388 3.38 -5.31 -15.53
CA ASN A 388 2.26 -5.95 -14.85
C ASN A 388 1.29 -4.94 -14.17
N ALA A 389 1.39 -3.64 -14.52
CA ALA A 389 0.48 -2.64 -14.00
C ALA A 389 -0.98 -2.96 -14.33
N SER A 390 -1.89 -2.77 -13.35
CA SER A 390 -3.32 -2.82 -13.63
C SER A 390 -3.68 -1.74 -14.66
N THR A 391 -4.46 -2.12 -15.66
CA THR A 391 -4.90 -1.22 -16.73
C THR A 391 -6.42 -1.21 -16.89
N ALA A 392 -7.15 -1.74 -15.90
CA ALA A 392 -8.61 -1.93 -15.96
C ALA A 392 -9.39 -0.62 -16.16
N ASP A 393 -8.88 0.49 -15.57
CA ASP A 393 -9.52 1.81 -15.66
C ASP A 393 -8.90 2.71 -16.74
N LEU A 394 -8.12 2.14 -17.66
CA LEU A 394 -7.46 2.87 -18.72
C LEU A 394 -8.03 2.51 -20.10
N PRO A 395 -8.15 3.46 -21.03
CA PRO A 395 -7.60 4.82 -20.94
C PRO A 395 -8.42 5.76 -20.07
N MET A 396 -7.73 6.49 -19.17
CA MET A 396 -8.34 7.55 -18.37
C MET A 396 -8.15 8.90 -19.06
N VAL A 397 -9.23 9.56 -19.40
CA VAL A 397 -9.24 10.93 -19.94
C VAL A 397 -9.51 11.89 -18.81
N SER A 398 -8.49 12.66 -18.43
CA SER A 398 -8.60 13.66 -17.39
C SER A 398 -8.76 15.07 -17.98
N THR A 399 -9.66 15.84 -17.40
CA THR A 399 -9.85 17.26 -17.75
C THR A 399 -9.86 18.07 -16.46
N VAL A 400 -9.16 19.17 -16.42
CA VAL A 400 -9.20 20.13 -15.31
C VAL A 400 -9.48 21.53 -15.82
N VAL A 401 -10.37 22.23 -15.15
CA VAL A 401 -10.65 23.65 -15.38
C VAL A 401 -10.02 24.43 -14.24
N LEU A 402 -9.17 25.40 -14.57
CA LEU A 402 -8.59 26.37 -13.65
C LEU A 402 -9.19 27.74 -13.95
N ARG A 403 -9.83 28.39 -12.96
CA ARG A 403 -10.44 29.70 -13.14
C ARG A 403 -10.40 30.52 -11.84
N SER A 404 -9.70 31.63 -11.86
CA SER A 404 -9.69 32.62 -10.76
C SER A 404 -9.48 31.99 -9.38
N GLY A 405 -8.48 31.09 -9.25
CA GLY A 405 -8.16 30.40 -8.00
C GLY A 405 -9.06 29.22 -7.64
N MET A 406 -10.05 28.89 -8.49
CA MET A 406 -10.89 27.71 -8.37
C MET A 406 -10.50 26.68 -9.41
N TRP A 407 -10.56 25.39 -9.04
CA TRP A 407 -10.34 24.29 -9.99
C TRP A 407 -11.48 23.28 -9.91
N ARG A 408 -11.71 22.58 -11.01
CA ARG A 408 -12.65 21.48 -11.11
C ARG A 408 -12.07 20.39 -11.99
N PHE A 409 -12.13 19.15 -11.52
CA PHE A 409 -11.77 17.98 -12.28
C PHE A 409 -13.00 17.47 -13.04
N GLY A 410 -12.86 17.22 -14.33
CA GLY A 410 -13.90 16.64 -15.16
C GLY A 410 -13.83 15.12 -15.09
N GLY A 411 -14.82 14.52 -14.48
CA GLY A 411 -14.99 13.07 -14.30
C GLY A 411 -16.29 12.78 -13.58
N PRO A 412 -16.67 11.53 -13.36
CA PRO A 412 -17.93 11.17 -12.70
C PRO A 412 -18.04 11.70 -11.27
N ASP A 413 -16.92 11.96 -10.59
CA ASP A 413 -16.89 12.35 -9.18
C ASP A 413 -16.95 13.85 -8.91
N HIS A 414 -17.02 14.68 -9.93
CA HIS A 414 -17.14 16.16 -9.85
C HIS A 414 -16.23 16.82 -8.80
N ASP A 415 -14.97 16.38 -8.74
CA ASP A 415 -14.00 16.83 -7.77
C ASP A 415 -13.53 18.26 -8.07
N GLY A 416 -13.30 19.06 -7.03
CA GLY A 416 -12.91 20.45 -7.22
C GLY A 416 -12.47 21.13 -5.93
N GLY A 417 -11.96 22.36 -6.06
CA GLY A 417 -11.45 23.10 -4.92
C GLY A 417 -10.84 24.45 -5.28
N THR A 418 -9.89 24.89 -4.47
CA THR A 418 -9.13 26.12 -4.74
C THR A 418 -7.70 25.80 -5.16
N PHE A 419 -7.12 26.65 -5.99
CA PHE A 419 -5.71 26.58 -6.28
C PHE A 419 -5.05 27.95 -6.09
N THR A 420 -3.75 27.93 -5.82
CA THR A 420 -2.93 29.14 -5.76
C THR A 420 -1.66 28.96 -6.56
N VAL A 421 -1.24 30.03 -7.21
CA VAL A 421 0.02 30.11 -7.94
C VAL A 421 0.93 31.10 -7.24
N ARG A 422 2.16 30.68 -6.90
CA ARG A 422 3.21 31.55 -6.35
C ARG A 422 4.52 31.24 -7.07
N GLY A 423 4.95 32.15 -7.95
CA GLY A 423 6.07 31.89 -8.85
C GLY A 423 5.79 30.63 -9.66
N HIS A 424 6.70 29.67 -9.65
CA HIS A 424 6.55 28.37 -10.32
C HIS A 424 5.92 27.28 -9.44
N ARG A 425 5.25 27.64 -8.35
CA ARG A 425 4.55 26.68 -7.48
C ARG A 425 3.05 26.77 -7.67
N LEU A 426 2.45 25.62 -7.95
CA LEU A 426 1.01 25.42 -8.06
C LEU A 426 0.57 24.56 -6.88
N ARG A 427 -0.43 25.03 -6.12
CA ARG A 427 -0.96 24.34 -4.95
C ARG A 427 -2.46 24.16 -5.12
N PHE A 428 -2.91 22.90 -5.10
CA PHE A 428 -4.33 22.53 -5.07
C PHE A 428 -4.78 22.24 -3.65
N VAL A 429 -6.01 22.61 -3.35
CA VAL A 429 -6.67 22.37 -2.06
C VAL A 429 -8.08 21.87 -2.32
N TRP A 430 -8.42 20.73 -1.72
CA TRP A 430 -9.77 20.18 -1.73
C TRP A 430 -10.54 20.72 -0.52
N PRO A 431 -11.73 21.32 -0.70
CA PRO A 431 -12.50 21.87 0.43
C PRO A 431 -13.18 20.80 1.27
N ARG A 432 -13.53 19.66 0.66
CA ARG A 432 -14.22 18.54 1.32
C ARG A 432 -13.27 17.48 1.85
N ILE A 433 -12.09 17.37 1.27
CA ILE A 433 -11.00 16.50 1.67
C ILE A 433 -9.81 17.41 1.83
N PRO A 434 -9.26 17.71 3.03
CA PRO A 434 -8.09 18.57 3.13
C PRO A 434 -6.83 17.86 2.60
N SER A 435 -6.89 17.44 1.37
CA SER A 435 -5.74 17.07 0.58
C SER A 435 -5.13 18.31 -0.04
N ILE A 436 -3.82 18.40 0.00
CA ILE A 436 -3.06 19.48 -0.59
C ILE A 436 -2.02 18.85 -1.48
N LEU A 437 -2.13 19.10 -2.77
CA LEU A 437 -1.08 18.75 -3.71
C LEU A 437 -0.28 19.99 -4.08
N VAL A 438 1.03 19.88 -4.01
CA VAL A 438 1.94 20.99 -4.35
C VAL A 438 2.88 20.53 -5.43
N PHE A 439 2.87 21.26 -6.54
CA PHE A 439 3.74 20.99 -7.68
C PHE A 439 4.63 22.21 -7.97
N ARG A 440 5.81 21.96 -8.49
CA ARG A 440 6.52 22.92 -9.32
C ARG A 440 6.02 22.74 -10.74
N PHE A 441 5.74 23.81 -11.46
CA PHE A 441 5.30 23.73 -12.84
C PHE A 441 6.21 24.52 -13.78
N THR A 442 6.25 24.05 -15.02
CA THR A 442 6.71 24.81 -16.18
C THR A 442 5.56 24.90 -17.17
N ARG A 443 5.57 25.94 -18.02
CA ARG A 443 4.55 26.16 -19.03
C ARG A 443 5.22 26.46 -20.36
N ASP A 444 4.83 25.71 -21.39
CA ASP A 444 5.30 25.90 -22.74
C ASP A 444 4.59 27.09 -23.43
N SER A 445 5.08 27.50 -24.60
CA SER A 445 4.50 28.58 -25.39
C SER A 445 3.07 28.31 -25.87
N ASP A 446 2.70 27.04 -26.07
CA ASP A 446 1.34 26.61 -26.43
C ASP A 446 0.39 26.54 -25.22
N GLY A 447 0.90 26.84 -24.03
CA GLY A 447 0.17 26.79 -22.78
C GLY A 447 0.13 25.42 -22.11
N THR A 448 0.81 24.41 -22.63
CA THR A 448 0.97 23.08 -21.98
C THR A 448 1.68 23.24 -20.63
N ILE A 449 1.19 22.53 -19.60
CA ILE A 449 1.75 22.56 -18.25
C ILE A 449 2.41 21.23 -17.91
N HIS A 450 3.63 21.29 -17.42
CA HIS A 450 4.36 20.15 -16.86
C HIS A 450 4.44 20.29 -15.34
N LEU A 451 4.08 19.24 -14.62
CA LEU A 451 4.05 19.24 -13.16
C LEU A 451 5.14 18.33 -12.60
N LYS A 452 5.81 18.79 -11.53
CA LYS A 452 6.72 17.98 -10.71
C LYS A 452 6.31 18.11 -9.25
N PRO A 453 6.06 17.01 -8.51
CA PRO A 453 5.76 17.04 -7.08
C PRO A 453 6.85 17.78 -6.29
N VAL A 454 6.47 18.60 -5.32
CA VAL A 454 7.40 19.35 -4.45
C VAL A 454 7.60 18.65 -3.12
N GLN A 455 6.67 17.78 -2.72
CA GLN A 455 6.68 17.00 -1.48
C GLN A 455 6.41 15.53 -1.80
N PRO A 456 6.73 14.61 -0.88
CA PRO A 456 6.34 13.22 -1.04
C PRO A 456 4.84 13.13 -1.33
N MET A 457 4.50 12.48 -2.40
CA MET A 457 3.15 12.28 -2.92
C MET A 457 3.01 10.79 -3.21
N ASP A 458 1.84 10.22 -2.98
CA ASP A 458 1.65 8.83 -3.36
C ASP A 458 1.83 8.62 -4.87
N MET A 459 2.14 7.38 -5.26
CA MET A 459 2.46 7.07 -6.65
C MET A 459 1.23 7.19 -7.57
N GLY A 460 0.03 6.96 -7.03
CA GLY A 460 -1.21 7.12 -7.78
C GLY A 460 -1.47 8.58 -8.14
N ASP A 461 -1.37 9.48 -7.16
CA ASP A 461 -1.48 10.93 -7.38
C ASP A 461 -0.40 11.44 -8.34
N GLN A 462 0.86 10.95 -8.21
CA GLN A 462 1.92 11.32 -9.15
C GLN A 462 1.60 10.90 -10.58
N PHE A 463 1.09 9.68 -10.77
CA PHE A 463 0.70 9.18 -12.07
C PHE A 463 -0.47 9.97 -12.65
N VAL A 464 -1.52 10.20 -11.87
CA VAL A 464 -2.70 10.92 -12.34
C VAL A 464 -2.38 12.37 -12.68
N TRP A 465 -1.63 13.08 -11.82
CA TRP A 465 -1.47 14.53 -11.92
C TRP A 465 -0.18 14.98 -12.61
N ALA A 466 0.91 14.22 -12.51
CA ALA A 466 2.24 14.69 -12.90
C ALA A 466 2.95 13.84 -13.97
N TYR A 467 2.43 12.65 -14.31
CA TYR A 467 3.10 11.78 -15.28
C TYR A 467 3.01 12.29 -16.72
N LYS A 468 1.88 12.89 -17.11
CA LYS A 468 1.69 13.49 -18.45
C LYS A 468 1.56 15.00 -18.38
N PRO A 469 2.05 15.70 -19.42
CA PRO A 469 1.77 17.13 -19.57
C PRO A 469 0.27 17.40 -19.72
N TRP A 470 -0.19 18.50 -19.16
CA TRP A 470 -1.56 18.97 -19.29
C TRP A 470 -1.68 19.88 -20.52
N LYS A 471 -2.22 19.36 -21.60
CA LYS A 471 -2.44 20.15 -22.81
C LYS A 471 -3.58 21.13 -22.60
N ARG A 472 -3.33 22.41 -22.89
CA ARG A 472 -4.37 23.44 -22.87
C ARG A 472 -5.30 23.24 -24.07
N ILE A 473 -6.61 23.08 -23.81
CA ILE A 473 -7.62 22.85 -24.86
C ILE A 473 -8.59 24.02 -25.03
N GLY A 474 -8.50 25.04 -24.22
CA GLY A 474 -9.33 26.22 -24.34
C GLY A 474 -9.29 27.17 -23.15
N PRO A 475 -10.07 28.25 -23.20
CA PRO A 475 -10.30 29.12 -22.06
C PRO A 475 -10.99 28.33 -20.92
N PRO A 476 -11.04 28.89 -19.69
CA PRO A 476 -11.74 28.23 -18.59
C PRO A 476 -13.25 28.22 -18.91
N THR A 477 -13.81 26.99 -18.99
CA THR A 477 -15.25 26.79 -19.14
C THR A 477 -15.98 27.17 -17.83
N SER A 478 -17.32 27.31 -17.86
CA SER A 478 -18.08 27.69 -16.68
C SER A 478 -17.94 26.58 -15.61
N LEU A 479 -17.60 26.97 -14.38
CA LEU A 479 -17.59 26.13 -13.19
C LEU A 479 -19.00 25.97 -12.57
N ARG A 480 -20.05 25.84 -13.39
CA ARG A 480 -21.39 25.62 -12.83
C ARG A 480 -21.43 24.29 -12.10
N PRO A 481 -22.11 24.23 -10.92
CA PRO A 481 -22.17 23.05 -10.07
C PRO A 481 -22.82 21.85 -10.74
#